data_b1bb9e0dee734765853f058e52ac58c4
#
_entry.id   b1bb9e0dee734765853f058e52ac58c4
#
_cell.length_a   1.000
_cell.length_b   1.000
_cell.length_c   1.000
_cell.angle_alpha   90.00
_cell.angle_beta   90.00
_cell.angle_gamma   90.00
#
_symmetry.space_group_name_H-M   'P 1'
#
loop_
_entity.id
_entity.type
_entity.pdbx_description
1 polymer ?
#
loop_
_entity_poly.entity_id
_entity_poly.type
_entity_poly.pdbx_seq_one_letter_code
_entity_poly.pdbx_strand_id
1 'polypeptide(L)'
;REKAARYGLNISDIQQVIATAVGGINVSQSVEGLERYPINIRYPQDYRNSPEQMALLPIVTAKNERIALGDVAHIYVEDGPPAIKSENARLNGWTYIDIENVDIGSYVERAQEIVKQQGELPAGYSLVWSGQYEYMLRAKEKLTYVIPLTLAIIIVLLYINFRRFAEVAMIMGTLPLAMVGSIQLMAYLEFNFSVAVGVGFIALSGVAVEISVIMLVYLNQAYEHMRSDCKQQGIKPTVDILRQAIMDGAGMRVRPVMMTAAAIIVGLLPIMYGTGTGSEVMSRIAAPMVGGMITALIMTLLVLPVVYFLWRKQSIPK
;
A
#
# COMPACT_ATOMS: atom_id res chain seq x y z
N ARG A 1 45.88 -24.02 2.64
CA ARG A 1 45.60 -25.47 2.64
C ARG A 1 46.90 -26.28 2.76
N GLU A 2 47.92 -25.95 1.97
CA GLU A 2 49.21 -26.69 1.98
C GLU A 2 49.93 -26.63 3.33
N LYS A 3 49.96 -25.45 3.97
CA LYS A 3 50.55 -25.30 5.30
C LYS A 3 49.79 -26.10 6.38
N ALA A 4 48.47 -26.08 6.37
CA ALA A 4 47.65 -26.89 7.29
C ALA A 4 47.89 -28.39 7.12
N ALA A 5 47.96 -28.86 5.87
CA ALA A 5 48.23 -30.28 5.55
C ALA A 5 49.58 -30.76 6.07
N ARG A 6 50.64 -29.93 6.07
CA ARG A 6 51.96 -30.27 6.65
C ARG A 6 51.90 -30.61 8.14
N TYR A 7 50.96 -29.98 8.87
CA TYR A 7 50.73 -30.22 10.31
C TYR A 7 49.63 -31.27 10.56
N GLY A 8 49.08 -31.89 9.49
CA GLY A 8 48.00 -32.87 9.60
C GLY A 8 46.66 -32.27 10.03
N LEU A 9 46.44 -30.94 9.79
CA LEU A 9 45.24 -30.23 10.14
C LEU A 9 44.30 -30.06 8.95
N ASN A 10 43.01 -30.24 9.20
CA ASN A 10 41.98 -29.89 8.25
C ASN A 10 41.62 -28.39 8.43
N ILE A 11 41.05 -27.79 7.40
CA ILE A 11 40.58 -26.41 7.48
C ILE A 11 39.51 -26.24 8.56
N SER A 12 38.63 -27.23 8.73
CA SER A 12 37.61 -27.28 9.76
C SER A 12 38.16 -27.10 11.18
N ASP A 13 39.32 -27.76 11.45
CA ASP A 13 39.95 -27.74 12.76
C ASP A 13 40.44 -26.30 13.09
N ILE A 14 41.07 -25.65 12.10
CA ILE A 14 41.52 -24.26 12.20
C ILE A 14 40.33 -23.31 12.37
N GLN A 15 39.28 -23.48 11.56
CA GLN A 15 38.05 -22.67 11.64
C GLN A 15 37.35 -22.81 13.01
N GLN A 16 37.35 -24.03 13.56
CA GLN A 16 36.76 -24.28 14.89
C GLN A 16 37.54 -23.54 16.01
N VAL A 17 38.88 -23.55 15.91
CA VAL A 17 39.73 -22.77 16.85
C VAL A 17 39.43 -21.28 16.73
N ILE A 18 39.37 -20.75 15.53
CA ILE A 18 39.06 -19.32 15.31
C ILE A 18 37.66 -18.98 15.83
N ALA A 19 36.66 -19.79 15.50
CA ALA A 19 35.28 -19.58 15.96
C ALA A 19 35.20 -19.58 17.50
N THR A 20 35.88 -20.51 18.15
CA THR A 20 35.91 -20.61 19.60
C THR A 20 36.71 -19.48 20.25
N ALA A 21 37.88 -19.19 19.72
CA ALA A 21 38.78 -18.21 20.30
C ALA A 21 38.26 -16.76 20.13
N VAL A 22 37.75 -16.42 18.97
CA VAL A 22 37.31 -15.07 18.62
C VAL A 22 35.81 -14.87 18.92
N GLY A 23 34.95 -15.76 18.41
CA GLY A 23 33.49 -15.68 18.56
C GLY A 23 32.98 -16.21 19.88
N GLY A 24 33.59 -17.25 20.39
CA GLY A 24 33.17 -18.01 21.56
C GLY A 24 32.21 -19.15 21.23
N ILE A 25 32.22 -20.16 22.10
CA ILE A 25 31.34 -21.31 22.01
C ILE A 25 30.49 -21.44 23.28
N ASN A 26 29.22 -21.69 23.14
CA ASN A 26 28.32 -21.98 24.26
C ASN A 26 28.54 -23.44 24.71
N VAL A 27 29.12 -23.62 25.88
CA VAL A 27 29.46 -24.95 26.42
C VAL A 27 28.36 -25.53 27.31
N SER A 28 27.54 -24.67 27.93
CA SER A 28 26.45 -25.09 28.82
C SER A 28 25.43 -23.96 28.95
N GLN A 29 24.37 -24.22 29.73
CA GLN A 29 23.38 -23.24 30.10
C GLN A 29 23.16 -23.29 31.61
N SER A 30 23.10 -22.12 32.26
CA SER A 30 22.57 -21.97 33.61
C SER A 30 21.05 -21.92 33.58
N VAL A 31 20.40 -22.55 34.56
CA VAL A 31 18.96 -22.59 34.70
C VAL A 31 18.61 -21.87 36.00
N GLU A 32 18.01 -20.70 35.91
CA GLU A 32 17.62 -19.86 37.03
C GLU A 32 16.10 -19.63 36.99
N GLY A 33 15.36 -20.51 37.64
CA GLY A 33 13.92 -20.53 37.55
C GLY A 33 13.44 -20.89 36.12
N LEU A 34 12.74 -19.95 35.46
CA LEU A 34 12.30 -20.11 34.07
C LEU A 34 13.32 -19.60 33.01
N GLU A 35 14.34 -18.92 33.49
CA GLU A 35 15.34 -18.30 32.61
C GLU A 35 16.49 -19.26 32.27
N ARG A 36 17.07 -19.11 31.13
CA ARG A 36 18.18 -19.90 30.59
C ARG A 36 19.28 -18.98 30.09
N TYR A 37 20.46 -19.07 30.76
CA TYR A 37 21.61 -18.25 30.41
C TYR A 37 22.72 -19.11 29.78
N PRO A 38 23.16 -18.81 28.54
CA PRO A 38 24.24 -19.58 27.91
C PRO A 38 25.58 -19.23 28.59
N ILE A 39 26.36 -20.26 28.89
CA ILE A 39 27.72 -20.13 29.37
C ILE A 39 28.62 -20.17 28.15
N ASN A 40 29.22 -19.03 27.80
CA ASN A 40 30.06 -18.87 26.64
C ASN A 40 31.55 -18.84 27.02
N ILE A 41 32.38 -19.64 26.34
CA ILE A 41 33.84 -19.63 26.51
C ILE A 41 34.48 -19.02 25.28
N ARG A 42 35.36 -18.03 25.49
CA ARG A 42 36.18 -17.41 24.47
C ARG A 42 37.49 -16.89 25.05
N TYR A 43 38.47 -16.59 24.22
CA TYR A 43 39.68 -15.98 24.68
C TYR A 43 39.44 -14.55 25.19
N PRO A 44 40.20 -14.08 26.21
CA PRO A 44 40.18 -12.69 26.66
C PRO A 44 40.44 -11.71 25.51
N GLN A 45 39.97 -10.48 25.66
CA GLN A 45 40.03 -9.47 24.61
C GLN A 45 41.48 -9.18 24.16
N ASP A 46 42.41 -9.21 25.09
CA ASP A 46 43.84 -8.91 24.84
C ASP A 46 44.47 -9.87 23.80
N TYR A 47 43.96 -11.09 23.68
CA TYR A 47 44.48 -12.08 22.73
C TYR A 47 43.79 -12.02 21.34
N ARG A 48 42.80 -11.16 21.16
CA ARG A 48 42.03 -11.05 19.91
C ARG A 48 41.83 -9.60 19.43
N ASN A 49 42.55 -8.63 19.98
CA ASN A 49 42.44 -7.20 19.64
C ASN A 49 43.13 -6.85 18.32
N SER A 50 44.15 -7.58 17.93
CA SER A 50 44.91 -7.27 16.73
C SER A 50 45.24 -8.54 15.93
N PRO A 51 45.50 -8.42 14.63
CA PRO A 51 45.93 -9.53 13.79
C PRO A 51 47.20 -10.22 14.34
N GLU A 52 48.15 -9.44 14.92
CA GLU A 52 49.38 -9.96 15.48
C GLU A 52 49.12 -10.85 16.71
N GLN A 53 48.24 -10.42 17.60
CA GLN A 53 47.85 -11.22 18.77
C GLN A 53 47.08 -12.48 18.36
N MET A 54 46.20 -12.37 17.38
CA MET A 54 45.49 -13.50 16.84
C MET A 54 46.42 -14.52 16.17
N ALA A 55 47.50 -14.04 15.54
CA ALA A 55 48.49 -14.94 14.93
C ALA A 55 49.22 -15.82 15.96
N LEU A 56 49.28 -15.40 17.21
CA LEU A 56 49.93 -16.15 18.30
C LEU A 56 48.97 -17.18 18.95
N LEU A 57 47.70 -17.24 18.58
CA LEU A 57 46.75 -18.19 19.15
C LEU A 57 47.24 -19.62 18.94
N PRO A 58 47.27 -20.46 20.01
CA PRO A 58 47.79 -21.80 19.90
C PRO A 58 46.75 -22.74 19.25
N ILE A 59 47.20 -23.54 18.29
CA ILE A 59 46.47 -24.67 17.72
C ILE A 59 47.19 -25.97 18.13
N VAL A 60 46.42 -26.95 18.54
CA VAL A 60 46.95 -28.29 18.86
C VAL A 60 46.78 -29.20 17.65
N THR A 61 47.89 -29.76 17.15
CA THR A 61 47.87 -30.69 16.04
C THR A 61 47.42 -32.08 16.47
N ALA A 62 47.10 -32.97 15.53
CA ALA A 62 46.81 -34.38 15.80
C ALA A 62 47.95 -35.15 16.49
N LYS A 63 49.19 -34.66 16.39
CA LYS A 63 50.34 -35.18 17.06
C LYS A 63 50.60 -34.58 18.46
N ASN A 64 49.66 -33.79 18.94
CA ASN A 64 49.76 -33.07 20.24
C ASN A 64 50.84 -31.97 20.29
N GLU A 65 51.29 -31.51 19.11
CA GLU A 65 52.24 -30.38 18.99
C GLU A 65 51.43 -29.05 19.02
N ARG A 66 51.99 -28.02 19.67
CA ARG A 66 51.39 -26.68 19.71
C ARG A 66 52.08 -25.82 18.66
N ILE A 67 51.28 -25.30 17.74
CA ILE A 67 51.73 -24.35 16.71
C ILE A 67 50.91 -23.06 16.82
N ALA A 68 51.44 -21.98 16.27
CA ALA A 68 50.68 -20.70 16.23
C ALA A 68 49.70 -20.68 15.03
N LEU A 69 48.57 -19.98 15.18
CA LEU A 69 47.60 -19.80 14.09
C LEU A 69 48.26 -19.15 12.86
N GLY A 70 49.23 -18.23 13.07
CA GLY A 70 49.97 -17.56 12.00
C GLY A 70 50.83 -18.50 11.16
N ASP A 71 51.18 -19.71 11.66
CA ASP A 71 51.95 -20.68 10.91
C ASP A 71 51.09 -21.34 9.78
N VAL A 72 49.80 -21.38 9.96
CA VAL A 72 48.84 -22.06 9.05
C VAL A 72 47.85 -21.10 8.41
N ALA A 73 47.70 -19.88 8.90
CA ALA A 73 46.77 -18.87 8.39
C ALA A 73 47.48 -17.53 8.17
N HIS A 74 47.00 -16.76 7.22
CA HIS A 74 47.34 -15.34 7.04
C HIS A 74 46.22 -14.51 7.63
N ILE A 75 46.54 -13.61 8.57
CA ILE A 75 45.56 -12.82 9.30
C ILE A 75 45.78 -11.36 8.93
N TYR A 76 44.79 -10.72 8.38
CA TYR A 76 44.80 -9.31 7.99
C TYR A 76 43.42 -8.69 8.14
N VAL A 77 43.36 -7.38 8.23
CA VAL A 77 42.11 -6.62 8.26
C VAL A 77 41.76 -6.23 6.84
N GLU A 78 40.55 -6.53 6.44
CA GLU A 78 40.04 -6.20 5.13
C GLU A 78 38.64 -5.61 5.28
N ASP A 79 38.36 -4.54 4.54
CA ASP A 79 37.03 -3.99 4.44
C ASP A 79 36.14 -4.89 3.60
N GLY A 80 35.06 -5.32 4.17
CA GLY A 80 34.12 -6.22 3.49
C GLY A 80 32.70 -6.05 3.98
N PRO A 81 31.72 -6.63 3.29
CA PRO A 81 30.33 -6.52 3.73
C PRO A 81 30.17 -7.23 5.09
N PRO A 82 29.45 -6.60 6.03
CA PRO A 82 29.24 -7.13 7.38
C PRO A 82 28.47 -8.47 7.38
N ALA A 83 27.73 -8.74 6.32
CA ALA A 83 27.03 -9.98 6.10
C ALA A 83 27.00 -10.35 4.61
N ILE A 84 27.27 -11.60 4.31
CA ILE A 84 27.10 -12.16 2.96
C ILE A 84 25.67 -12.70 2.90
N LYS A 85 24.85 -12.08 2.04
CA LYS A 85 23.45 -12.49 1.82
C LYS A 85 23.30 -13.19 0.50
N SER A 86 22.40 -14.17 0.45
CA SER A 86 21.99 -14.83 -0.78
C SER A 86 20.47 -14.85 -0.87
N GLU A 87 19.98 -14.70 -2.09
CA GLU A 87 18.56 -14.77 -2.41
C GLU A 87 18.40 -15.56 -3.71
N ASN A 88 17.47 -16.49 -3.74
CA ASN A 88 17.27 -17.40 -4.89
C ASN A 88 18.57 -18.11 -5.34
N ALA A 89 19.36 -18.58 -4.36
CA ALA A 89 20.67 -19.23 -4.57
C ALA A 89 21.75 -18.37 -5.26
N ARG A 90 21.60 -17.04 -5.25
CA ARG A 90 22.59 -16.09 -5.76
C ARG A 90 23.03 -15.15 -4.65
N LEU A 91 24.30 -14.79 -4.63
CA LEU A 91 24.79 -13.73 -3.75
C LEU A 91 24.16 -12.41 -4.14
N ASN A 92 23.74 -11.62 -3.16
CA ASN A 92 23.16 -10.31 -3.39
C ASN A 92 23.76 -9.23 -2.49
N GLY A 93 23.82 -8.01 -3.00
CA GLY A 93 24.11 -6.79 -2.26
C GLY A 93 22.89 -5.86 -2.38
N TRP A 94 22.48 -5.25 -1.27
CA TRP A 94 21.35 -4.33 -1.24
C TRP A 94 21.83 -2.90 -1.11
N THR A 95 21.35 -2.06 -2.02
CA THR A 95 21.45 -0.61 -1.89
C THR A 95 20.08 -0.09 -1.50
N TYR A 96 19.99 0.51 -0.32
CA TYR A 96 18.77 1.16 0.16
C TYR A 96 18.73 2.60 -0.34
N ILE A 97 17.59 3.00 -0.88
CA ILE A 97 17.37 4.34 -1.41
C ILE A 97 16.11 4.89 -0.75
N ASP A 98 16.28 5.97 0.02
CA ASP A 98 15.17 6.75 0.54
C ASP A 98 14.78 7.83 -0.47
N ILE A 99 13.49 7.89 -0.79
CA ILE A 99 12.97 8.79 -1.83
C ILE A 99 12.13 9.86 -1.14
N GLU A 100 12.49 11.13 -1.36
CA GLU A 100 11.74 12.28 -0.87
C GLU A 100 11.21 13.12 -2.05
N ASN A 101 10.00 13.65 -1.90
CA ASN A 101 9.36 14.60 -2.83
C ASN A 101 9.10 14.08 -4.27
N VAL A 102 9.29 12.79 -4.51
CA VAL A 102 9.01 12.15 -5.81
C VAL A 102 8.25 10.85 -5.56
N ASP A 103 7.36 10.46 -6.47
CA ASP A 103 6.72 9.16 -6.37
C ASP A 103 7.69 8.03 -6.75
N ILE A 104 7.49 6.85 -6.12
CA ILE A 104 8.35 5.68 -6.29
C ILE A 104 8.39 5.20 -7.74
N GLY A 105 7.24 5.23 -8.44
CA GLY A 105 7.14 4.78 -9.82
C GLY A 105 8.00 5.62 -10.76
N SER A 106 7.81 6.94 -10.75
CA SER A 106 8.57 7.88 -11.58
C SER A 106 10.07 7.88 -11.25
N TYR A 107 10.41 7.72 -9.96
CA TYR A 107 11.82 7.60 -9.56
C TYR A 107 12.47 6.36 -10.17
N VAL A 108 11.83 5.18 -9.99
CA VAL A 108 12.40 3.91 -10.47
C VAL A 108 12.45 3.87 -11.99
N GLU A 109 11.43 4.37 -12.71
CA GLU A 109 11.46 4.46 -14.17
C GLU A 109 12.66 5.29 -14.66
N ARG A 110 12.88 6.47 -14.07
CA ARG A 110 14.03 7.32 -14.39
C ARG A 110 15.36 6.66 -14.05
N ALA A 111 15.43 6.01 -12.86
CA ALA A 111 16.63 5.32 -12.43
C ALA A 111 16.96 4.12 -13.34
N GLN A 112 15.95 3.37 -13.81
CA GLN A 112 16.12 2.29 -14.78
C GLN A 112 16.68 2.80 -16.10
N GLU A 113 16.20 3.95 -16.59
CA GLU A 113 16.71 4.57 -17.82
C GLU A 113 18.18 4.99 -17.66
N ILE A 114 18.53 5.64 -16.54
CA ILE A 114 19.91 6.05 -16.27
C ILE A 114 20.85 4.85 -16.16
N VAL A 115 20.45 3.83 -15.41
CA VAL A 115 21.25 2.60 -15.28
C VAL A 115 21.43 1.90 -16.61
N LYS A 116 20.40 1.87 -17.46
CA LYS A 116 20.48 1.28 -18.80
C LYS A 116 21.43 2.05 -19.74
N GLN A 117 21.52 3.37 -19.56
CA GLN A 117 22.38 4.23 -20.38
C GLN A 117 23.83 4.27 -19.88
N GLN A 118 24.06 4.23 -18.58
CA GLN A 118 25.35 4.49 -17.95
C GLN A 118 25.93 3.26 -17.24
N GLY A 119 25.12 2.25 -16.96
CA GLY A 119 25.52 1.10 -16.16
C GLY A 119 25.92 -0.12 -16.98
N GLU A 120 27.25 -0.31 -17.17
CA GLU A 120 27.76 -1.61 -17.60
C GLU A 120 27.86 -2.54 -16.38
N LEU A 121 26.90 -3.46 -16.24
CA LEU A 121 26.97 -4.49 -15.20
C LEU A 121 27.99 -5.55 -15.63
N PRO A 122 28.90 -5.99 -14.73
CA PRO A 122 29.80 -7.10 -15.02
C PRO A 122 29.02 -8.36 -15.42
N ALA A 123 29.63 -9.21 -16.23
CA ALA A 123 29.01 -10.45 -16.65
C ALA A 123 28.58 -11.32 -15.43
N GLY A 124 27.33 -11.76 -15.41
CA GLY A 124 26.76 -12.55 -14.32
C GLY A 124 26.06 -11.73 -13.23
N TYR A 125 26.14 -10.41 -13.26
CA TYR A 125 25.37 -9.54 -12.37
C TYR A 125 24.02 -9.16 -12.97
N SER A 126 23.02 -9.02 -12.12
CA SER A 126 21.69 -8.51 -12.49
C SER A 126 21.20 -7.55 -11.44
N LEU A 127 20.53 -6.47 -11.87
CA LEU A 127 19.88 -5.51 -10.98
C LEU A 127 18.40 -5.83 -10.86
N VAL A 128 17.92 -5.87 -9.64
CA VAL A 128 16.49 -6.08 -9.33
C VAL A 128 16.00 -4.93 -8.47
N TRP A 129 14.92 -4.32 -8.89
CA TRP A 129 14.22 -3.28 -8.12
C TRP A 129 13.20 -3.96 -7.21
N SER A 130 13.38 -3.84 -5.90
CA SER A 130 12.54 -4.51 -4.91
C SER A 130 12.01 -3.53 -3.85
N GLY A 131 11.36 -4.05 -2.82
CA GLY A 131 10.77 -3.25 -1.76
C GLY A 131 9.42 -2.69 -2.14
N GLN A 132 9.15 -1.43 -1.79
CA GLN A 132 7.82 -0.82 -2.02
C GLN A 132 7.44 -0.73 -3.50
N TYR A 133 8.42 -0.62 -4.40
CA TYR A 133 8.18 -0.65 -5.84
C TYR A 133 7.54 -1.96 -6.31
N GLU A 134 8.01 -3.08 -5.82
CA GLU A 134 7.44 -4.41 -6.15
C GLU A 134 6.01 -4.55 -5.63
N TYR A 135 5.75 -4.08 -4.41
CA TYR A 135 4.38 -4.05 -3.86
C TYR A 135 3.45 -3.18 -4.70
N MET A 136 3.93 -2.03 -5.17
CA MET A 136 3.17 -1.14 -6.07
C MET A 136 2.85 -1.83 -7.40
N LEU A 137 3.80 -2.52 -8.02
CA LEU A 137 3.57 -3.26 -9.25
C LEU A 137 2.54 -4.38 -9.09
N ARG A 138 2.66 -5.18 -8.02
CA ARG A 138 1.70 -6.25 -7.70
C ARG A 138 0.30 -5.69 -7.41
N ALA A 139 0.24 -4.55 -6.72
CA ALA A 139 -1.04 -3.88 -6.47
C ALA A 139 -1.66 -3.37 -7.77
N LYS A 140 -0.88 -2.72 -8.65
CA LYS A 140 -1.32 -2.24 -9.95
C LYS A 140 -1.87 -3.39 -10.81
N GLU A 141 -1.16 -4.50 -10.88
CA GLU A 141 -1.59 -5.69 -11.61
C GLU A 141 -2.93 -6.22 -11.10
N LYS A 142 -3.07 -6.41 -9.78
CA LYS A 142 -4.32 -6.88 -9.16
C LYS A 142 -5.47 -5.91 -9.39
N LEU A 143 -5.25 -4.61 -9.21
CA LEU A 143 -6.27 -3.57 -9.38
C LEU A 143 -6.78 -3.50 -10.82
N THR A 144 -5.93 -3.79 -11.81
CA THR A 144 -6.31 -3.82 -13.23
C THR A 144 -7.45 -4.82 -13.52
N TYR A 145 -7.52 -5.93 -12.77
CA TYR A 145 -8.62 -6.91 -12.89
C TYR A 145 -9.75 -6.68 -11.89
N VAL A 146 -9.40 -6.32 -10.65
CA VAL A 146 -10.38 -6.18 -9.56
C VAL A 146 -11.33 -5.00 -9.80
N ILE A 147 -10.80 -3.84 -10.25
CA ILE A 147 -11.64 -2.65 -10.47
C ILE A 147 -12.71 -2.87 -11.55
N PRO A 148 -12.40 -3.36 -12.77
CA PRO A 148 -13.43 -3.64 -13.77
C PRO A 148 -14.44 -4.69 -13.32
N LEU A 149 -13.97 -5.74 -12.62
CA LEU A 149 -14.85 -6.78 -12.09
C LEU A 149 -15.84 -6.23 -11.06
N THR A 150 -15.35 -5.42 -10.11
CA THR A 150 -16.23 -4.81 -9.10
C THR A 150 -17.21 -3.82 -9.71
N LEU A 151 -16.78 -3.01 -10.67
CA LEU A 151 -17.68 -2.11 -11.40
C LEU A 151 -18.77 -2.89 -12.17
N ALA A 152 -18.38 -4.00 -12.82
CA ALA A 152 -19.35 -4.86 -13.50
C ALA A 152 -20.38 -5.45 -12.53
N ILE A 153 -19.95 -5.93 -11.37
CA ILE A 153 -20.84 -6.44 -10.32
C ILE A 153 -21.79 -5.33 -9.84
N ILE A 154 -21.28 -4.12 -9.58
CA ILE A 154 -22.11 -2.98 -9.18
C ILE A 154 -23.16 -2.66 -10.24
N ILE A 155 -22.77 -2.59 -11.52
CA ILE A 155 -23.69 -2.34 -12.63
C ILE A 155 -24.79 -3.40 -12.69
N VAL A 156 -24.43 -4.68 -12.52
CA VAL A 156 -25.40 -5.79 -12.53
C VAL A 156 -26.38 -5.66 -11.36
N LEU A 157 -25.88 -5.41 -10.13
CA LEU A 157 -26.72 -5.24 -8.95
C LEU A 157 -27.65 -4.04 -9.08
N LEU A 158 -27.14 -2.91 -9.58
CA LEU A 158 -27.95 -1.72 -9.84
C LEU A 158 -29.03 -2.01 -10.90
N TYR A 159 -28.67 -2.74 -11.96
CA TYR A 159 -29.63 -3.11 -13.00
C TYR A 159 -30.72 -4.02 -12.48
N ILE A 160 -30.39 -4.99 -11.64
CA ILE A 160 -31.40 -5.87 -11.01
C ILE A 160 -32.36 -5.06 -10.14
N ASN A 161 -31.83 -4.05 -9.42
CA ASN A 161 -32.64 -3.21 -8.52
C ASN A 161 -33.55 -2.24 -9.28
N PHE A 162 -33.02 -1.51 -10.25
CA PHE A 162 -33.74 -0.44 -10.95
C PHE A 162 -34.46 -0.92 -12.23
N ARG A 163 -34.00 -2.00 -12.84
CA ARG A 163 -34.47 -2.56 -14.10
C ARG A 163 -34.48 -1.58 -15.28
N ARG A 164 -33.77 -0.46 -15.18
CA ARG A 164 -33.67 0.59 -16.19
C ARG A 164 -32.23 1.04 -16.35
N PHE A 165 -31.68 0.88 -17.52
CA PHE A 165 -30.29 1.19 -17.80
C PHE A 165 -29.96 2.70 -17.62
N ALA A 166 -30.91 3.59 -17.91
CA ALA A 166 -30.76 5.02 -17.72
C ALA A 166 -30.50 5.40 -16.26
N GLU A 167 -31.17 4.73 -15.31
CA GLU A 167 -30.99 4.97 -13.87
C GLU A 167 -29.62 4.47 -13.40
N VAL A 168 -29.18 3.33 -13.89
CA VAL A 168 -27.82 2.81 -13.64
C VAL A 168 -26.75 3.76 -14.19
N ALA A 169 -26.95 4.26 -15.42
CA ALA A 169 -26.02 5.19 -16.05
C ALA A 169 -25.93 6.53 -15.29
N MET A 170 -27.04 7.03 -14.72
CA MET A 170 -27.03 8.24 -13.88
C MET A 170 -26.18 8.04 -12.62
N ILE A 171 -26.36 6.90 -11.92
CA ILE A 171 -25.58 6.59 -10.72
C ILE A 171 -24.09 6.43 -11.06
N MET A 172 -23.78 5.63 -12.08
CA MET A 172 -22.39 5.41 -12.51
C MET A 172 -21.73 6.70 -12.99
N GLY A 173 -22.49 7.62 -13.58
CA GLY A 173 -22.01 8.94 -13.99
C GLY A 173 -21.61 9.87 -12.83
N THR A 174 -22.12 9.63 -11.62
CA THR A 174 -21.70 10.42 -10.44
C THR A 174 -20.30 10.07 -9.96
N LEU A 175 -19.79 8.88 -10.24
CA LEU A 175 -18.48 8.41 -9.77
C LEU A 175 -17.30 9.24 -10.31
N PRO A 176 -17.13 9.43 -11.63
CA PRO A 176 -16.04 10.23 -12.15
C PRO A 176 -16.09 11.68 -11.65
N LEU A 177 -17.31 12.22 -11.50
CA LEU A 177 -17.50 13.58 -11.02
C LEU A 177 -17.17 13.72 -9.53
N ALA A 178 -17.49 12.71 -8.72
CA ALA A 178 -17.07 12.67 -7.31
C ALA A 178 -15.54 12.65 -7.15
N MET A 179 -14.83 11.97 -8.07
CA MET A 179 -13.36 11.90 -8.05
C MET A 179 -12.68 13.26 -8.29
N VAL A 180 -13.36 14.22 -8.94
CA VAL A 180 -12.78 15.54 -9.21
C VAL A 180 -12.36 16.26 -7.92
N GLY A 181 -13.22 16.25 -6.89
CA GLY A 181 -12.87 16.85 -5.61
C GLY A 181 -11.74 16.15 -4.86
N SER A 182 -11.67 14.83 -5.00
CA SER A 182 -10.53 14.06 -4.48
C SER A 182 -9.21 14.51 -5.11
N ILE A 183 -9.19 14.61 -6.43
CA ILE A 183 -7.99 15.02 -7.18
C ILE A 183 -7.59 16.47 -6.82
N GLN A 184 -8.57 17.36 -6.69
CA GLN A 184 -8.31 18.75 -6.29
C GLN A 184 -7.72 18.84 -4.89
N LEU A 185 -8.28 18.11 -3.91
CA LEU A 185 -7.77 18.13 -2.54
C LEU A 185 -6.38 17.49 -2.45
N MET A 186 -6.14 16.40 -3.17
CA MET A 186 -4.80 15.78 -3.25
C MET A 186 -3.77 16.74 -3.86
N ALA A 187 -4.12 17.44 -4.94
CA ALA A 187 -3.24 18.43 -5.55
C ALA A 187 -2.94 19.60 -4.59
N TYR A 188 -3.92 20.02 -3.80
CA TYR A 188 -3.73 21.06 -2.78
C TYR A 188 -2.82 20.61 -1.62
N LEU A 189 -2.91 19.33 -1.24
CA LEU A 189 -2.08 18.74 -0.16
C LEU A 189 -0.74 18.20 -0.69
N GLU A 190 -0.44 18.34 -1.97
CA GLU A 190 0.77 17.83 -2.62
C GLU A 190 0.97 16.31 -2.44
N PHE A 191 -0.14 15.54 -2.35
CA PHE A 191 -0.08 14.10 -2.19
C PHE A 191 0.10 13.41 -3.54
N ASN A 192 1.20 12.67 -3.67
CA ASN A 192 1.45 11.82 -4.83
C ASN A 192 0.50 10.61 -4.85
N PHE A 193 0.16 10.16 -6.07
CA PHE A 193 -0.67 8.97 -6.25
C PHE A 193 0.06 7.73 -5.71
N SER A 194 -0.58 7.01 -4.78
CA SER A 194 -0.04 5.82 -4.13
C SER A 194 -1.14 4.75 -4.01
N VAL A 195 -0.76 3.54 -3.63
CA VAL A 195 -1.72 2.46 -3.34
C VAL A 195 -2.73 2.88 -2.27
N ALA A 196 -2.27 3.60 -1.23
CA ALA A 196 -3.14 4.13 -0.17
C ALA A 196 -4.19 5.10 -0.71
N VAL A 197 -3.80 6.00 -1.60
CA VAL A 197 -4.72 6.90 -2.32
C VAL A 197 -5.72 6.11 -3.16
N GLY A 198 -5.28 5.07 -3.86
CA GLY A 198 -6.16 4.17 -4.61
C GLY A 198 -7.24 3.52 -3.74
N VAL A 199 -6.88 3.08 -2.54
CA VAL A 199 -7.84 2.55 -1.55
C VAL A 199 -8.86 3.62 -1.15
N GLY A 200 -8.42 4.87 -0.93
CA GLY A 200 -9.31 5.99 -0.65
C GLY A 200 -10.32 6.26 -1.78
N PHE A 201 -9.91 6.19 -3.04
CA PHE A 201 -10.81 6.30 -4.19
C PHE A 201 -11.84 5.17 -4.26
N ILE A 202 -11.43 3.93 -3.95
CA ILE A 202 -12.35 2.78 -3.91
C ILE A 202 -13.40 2.97 -2.82
N ALA A 203 -12.98 3.37 -1.63
CA ALA A 203 -13.88 3.64 -0.51
C ALA A 203 -14.86 4.78 -0.82
N LEU A 204 -14.37 5.89 -1.38
CA LEU A 204 -15.21 7.00 -1.85
C LEU A 204 -16.26 6.52 -2.87
N SER A 205 -15.85 5.69 -3.83
CA SER A 205 -16.76 5.19 -4.86
C SER A 205 -17.93 4.42 -4.27
N GLY A 206 -17.70 3.61 -3.24
CA GLY A 206 -18.77 2.90 -2.51
C GLY A 206 -19.76 3.84 -1.88
N VAL A 207 -19.29 4.84 -1.15
CA VAL A 207 -20.16 5.83 -0.48
C VAL A 207 -20.88 6.73 -1.49
N ALA A 208 -20.24 7.14 -2.58
CA ALA A 208 -20.85 7.96 -3.62
C ALA A 208 -21.98 7.22 -4.34
N VAL A 209 -21.81 5.91 -4.64
CA VAL A 209 -22.87 5.06 -5.19
C VAL A 209 -24.02 4.94 -4.20
N GLU A 210 -23.75 4.66 -2.92
CA GLU A 210 -24.77 4.52 -1.88
C GLU A 210 -25.67 5.77 -1.79
N ILE A 211 -25.06 6.95 -1.68
CA ILE A 211 -25.79 8.23 -1.60
C ILE A 211 -26.62 8.46 -2.87
N SER A 212 -26.06 8.16 -4.05
CA SER A 212 -26.72 8.34 -5.33
C SER A 212 -27.89 7.36 -5.52
N VAL A 213 -27.74 6.10 -5.11
CA VAL A 213 -28.81 5.08 -5.14
C VAL A 213 -29.98 5.53 -4.27
N ILE A 214 -29.70 5.94 -3.04
CA ILE A 214 -30.75 6.38 -2.12
C ILE A 214 -31.49 7.59 -2.69
N MET A 215 -30.79 8.57 -3.22
CA MET A 215 -31.41 9.75 -3.86
C MET A 215 -32.33 9.31 -5.01
N LEU A 216 -31.85 8.46 -5.89
CA LEU A 216 -32.62 8.00 -7.06
C LEU A 216 -33.86 7.19 -6.67
N VAL A 217 -33.80 6.38 -5.63
CA VAL A 217 -34.97 5.67 -5.07
C VAL A 217 -36.05 6.65 -4.63
N TYR A 218 -35.70 7.72 -3.93
CA TYR A 218 -36.66 8.75 -3.50
C TYR A 218 -37.23 9.55 -4.67
N LEU A 219 -36.41 9.88 -5.65
CA LEU A 219 -36.88 10.54 -6.88
C LEU A 219 -37.87 9.64 -7.64
N ASN A 220 -37.61 8.33 -7.71
CA ASN A 220 -38.54 7.36 -8.31
C ASN A 220 -39.85 7.26 -7.51
N GLN A 221 -39.78 7.19 -6.19
CA GLN A 221 -40.97 7.17 -5.33
C GLN A 221 -41.80 8.44 -5.51
N ALA A 222 -41.19 9.62 -5.50
CA ALA A 222 -41.86 10.88 -5.73
C ALA A 222 -42.52 10.94 -7.11
N TYR A 223 -41.81 10.45 -8.13
CA TYR A 223 -42.37 10.35 -9.49
C TYR A 223 -43.57 9.43 -9.57
N GLU A 224 -43.52 8.24 -8.98
CA GLU A 224 -44.63 7.27 -8.99
C GLU A 224 -45.81 7.77 -8.14
N HIS A 225 -45.58 8.45 -7.02
CA HIS A 225 -46.61 9.14 -6.23
C HIS A 225 -47.34 10.18 -7.09
N MET A 226 -46.57 11.10 -7.68
CA MET A 226 -47.13 12.13 -8.56
C MET A 226 -48.00 11.50 -9.69
N ARG A 227 -47.52 10.42 -10.30
CA ARG A 227 -48.24 9.75 -11.39
C ARG A 227 -49.55 9.10 -10.90
N SER A 228 -49.53 8.53 -9.71
CA SER A 228 -50.71 7.93 -9.06
C SER A 228 -51.75 9.00 -8.74
N ASP A 229 -51.32 10.14 -8.15
CA ASP A 229 -52.20 11.24 -7.79
C ASP A 229 -52.81 11.89 -9.02
N CYS A 230 -52.05 12.14 -10.07
CA CYS A 230 -52.56 12.67 -11.32
C CYS A 230 -53.61 11.71 -11.94
N LYS A 231 -53.39 10.39 -11.86
CA LYS A 231 -54.32 9.40 -12.35
C LYS A 231 -55.63 9.37 -11.55
N GLN A 232 -55.56 9.48 -10.23
CA GLN A 232 -56.73 9.50 -9.35
C GLN A 232 -57.57 10.78 -9.55
N GLN A 233 -56.91 11.90 -9.79
CA GLN A 233 -57.57 13.23 -9.98
C GLN A 233 -58.02 13.45 -11.45
N GLY A 234 -57.68 12.53 -12.36
CA GLY A 234 -58.00 12.67 -13.79
C GLY A 234 -57.18 13.81 -14.47
N ILE A 235 -56.12 14.30 -13.85
CA ILE A 235 -55.30 15.40 -14.35
C ILE A 235 -54.14 14.86 -15.17
N LYS A 236 -53.84 15.49 -16.32
CA LYS A 236 -52.67 15.13 -17.10
C LYS A 236 -51.39 15.65 -16.40
N PRO A 237 -50.34 14.83 -16.26
CA PRO A 237 -49.09 15.26 -15.67
C PRO A 237 -48.47 16.39 -16.52
N THR A 238 -48.24 17.53 -15.88
CA THR A 238 -47.56 18.71 -16.47
C THR A 238 -46.13 18.77 -16.03
N VAL A 239 -45.29 19.55 -16.75
CA VAL A 239 -43.87 19.73 -16.43
C VAL A 239 -43.68 20.35 -15.07
N ASP A 240 -44.57 21.28 -14.66
CA ASP A 240 -44.53 21.96 -13.36
C ASP A 240 -44.85 21.01 -12.21
N ILE A 241 -45.84 20.09 -12.38
CA ILE A 241 -46.15 19.05 -11.40
C ILE A 241 -44.98 18.10 -11.24
N LEU A 242 -44.34 17.68 -12.34
CA LEU A 242 -43.12 16.85 -12.30
C LEU A 242 -41.98 17.57 -11.56
N ARG A 243 -41.77 18.85 -11.85
CA ARG A 243 -40.75 19.64 -11.19
C ARG A 243 -40.95 19.69 -9.69
N GLN A 244 -42.19 19.97 -9.26
CA GLN A 244 -42.56 20.04 -7.85
C GLN A 244 -42.31 18.66 -7.16
N ALA A 245 -42.77 17.58 -7.74
CA ALA A 245 -42.59 16.24 -7.19
C ALA A 245 -41.09 15.88 -7.02
N ILE A 246 -40.26 16.24 -8.00
CA ILE A 246 -38.81 15.99 -7.91
C ILE A 246 -38.17 16.86 -6.84
N MET A 247 -38.56 18.12 -6.72
CA MET A 247 -38.07 19.01 -5.67
C MET A 247 -38.44 18.51 -4.28
N ASP A 248 -39.69 18.05 -4.09
CA ASP A 248 -40.17 17.50 -2.82
C ASP A 248 -39.42 16.18 -2.48
N GLY A 249 -39.27 15.28 -3.46
CA GLY A 249 -38.54 14.03 -3.31
C GLY A 249 -37.06 14.23 -2.96
N ALA A 250 -36.39 15.16 -3.65
CA ALA A 250 -35.00 15.50 -3.36
C ALA A 250 -34.89 16.20 -2.00
N GLY A 251 -35.81 17.12 -1.70
CA GLY A 251 -35.83 17.91 -0.45
C GLY A 251 -35.88 17.04 0.81
N MET A 252 -36.65 15.95 0.79
CA MET A 252 -36.73 15.00 1.90
C MET A 252 -35.38 14.33 2.22
N ARG A 253 -34.48 14.26 1.24
CA ARG A 253 -33.17 13.61 1.39
C ARG A 253 -32.02 14.53 1.67
N VAL A 254 -32.16 15.83 1.50
CA VAL A 254 -31.07 16.79 1.77
C VAL A 254 -30.53 16.63 3.20
N ARG A 255 -31.40 16.65 4.20
CA ARG A 255 -30.99 16.57 5.61
C ARG A 255 -30.28 15.24 5.95
N PRO A 256 -30.83 14.04 5.67
CA PRO A 256 -30.13 12.78 5.97
C PRO A 256 -28.80 12.66 5.25
N VAL A 257 -28.72 12.99 3.97
CA VAL A 257 -27.50 12.89 3.16
C VAL A 257 -26.41 13.85 3.68
N MET A 258 -26.80 15.09 4.02
CA MET A 258 -25.86 16.06 4.62
C MET A 258 -25.34 15.60 5.97
N MET A 259 -26.18 14.97 6.81
CA MET A 259 -25.77 14.46 8.12
C MET A 259 -24.77 13.30 7.99
N THR A 260 -25.04 12.33 7.11
CA THR A 260 -24.12 11.18 6.89
C THR A 260 -22.79 11.64 6.32
N ALA A 261 -22.82 12.50 5.32
CA ALA A 261 -21.59 13.02 4.73
C ALA A 261 -20.78 13.89 5.69
N ALA A 262 -21.44 14.76 6.47
CA ALA A 262 -20.78 15.54 7.50
C ALA A 262 -20.14 14.64 8.58
N ALA A 263 -20.83 13.57 9.00
CA ALA A 263 -20.29 12.62 9.97
C ALA A 263 -19.04 11.91 9.43
N ILE A 264 -19.04 11.51 8.16
CA ILE A 264 -17.88 10.88 7.52
C ILE A 264 -16.72 11.87 7.40
N ILE A 265 -16.98 13.09 6.90
CA ILE A 265 -15.95 14.13 6.75
C ILE A 265 -15.33 14.48 8.12
N VAL A 266 -16.15 14.77 9.11
CA VAL A 266 -15.67 15.11 10.47
C VAL A 266 -14.91 13.95 11.10
N GLY A 267 -15.38 12.69 10.89
CA GLY A 267 -14.68 11.50 11.36
C GLY A 267 -13.33 11.28 10.71
N LEU A 268 -13.13 11.69 9.44
CA LEU A 268 -11.88 11.55 8.72
C LEU A 268 -10.89 12.71 8.95
N LEU A 269 -11.35 13.89 9.38
CA LEU A 269 -10.47 15.03 9.64
C LEU A 269 -9.35 14.73 10.66
N PRO A 270 -9.62 14.11 11.82
CA PRO A 270 -8.55 13.77 12.76
C PRO A 270 -7.53 12.80 12.16
N ILE A 271 -7.97 11.89 11.28
CA ILE A 271 -7.09 10.93 10.59
C ILE A 271 -6.22 11.66 9.55
N MET A 272 -6.80 12.64 8.87
CA MET A 272 -6.09 13.41 7.83
C MET A 272 -4.98 14.30 8.40
N TYR A 273 -5.20 14.89 9.60
CA TYR A 273 -4.25 15.77 10.27
C TYR A 273 -3.50 15.11 11.43
N GLY A 274 -3.71 13.82 11.66
CA GLY A 274 -3.05 13.07 12.72
C GLY A 274 -1.53 13.02 12.51
N THR A 275 -0.78 13.07 13.61
CA THR A 275 0.68 12.92 13.64
C THR A 275 1.04 11.64 14.40
N GLY A 276 2.01 10.88 13.89
CA GLY A 276 2.46 9.65 14.52
C GLY A 276 2.82 8.57 13.51
N THR A 277 3.35 7.44 13.99
CA THR A 277 3.74 6.31 13.14
C THR A 277 2.54 5.77 12.36
N GLY A 278 2.61 5.76 11.03
CA GLY A 278 1.54 5.29 10.14
C GLY A 278 0.50 6.35 9.77
N SER A 279 0.54 7.56 10.35
CA SER A 279 -0.40 8.64 10.01
C SER A 279 -0.29 9.05 8.54
N GLU A 280 0.89 9.01 7.94
CA GLU A 280 1.10 9.32 6.52
C GLU A 280 0.28 8.43 5.57
N VAL A 281 0.18 7.13 5.87
CA VAL A 281 -0.62 6.20 5.07
C VAL A 281 -2.11 6.49 5.26
N MET A 282 -2.52 6.71 6.50
CA MET A 282 -3.91 6.97 6.85
C MET A 282 -4.41 8.30 6.28
N SER A 283 -3.61 9.35 6.34
CA SER A 283 -3.95 10.66 5.76
C SER A 283 -4.11 10.58 4.24
N ARG A 284 -3.28 9.79 3.55
CA ARG A 284 -3.38 9.53 2.10
C ARG A 284 -4.62 8.73 1.70
N ILE A 285 -5.19 7.92 2.60
CA ILE A 285 -6.49 7.26 2.40
C ILE A 285 -7.62 8.25 2.65
N ALA A 286 -7.53 9.06 3.69
CA ALA A 286 -8.59 9.98 4.11
C ALA A 286 -8.77 11.17 3.15
N ALA A 287 -7.67 11.74 2.61
CA ALA A 287 -7.72 12.92 1.77
C ALA A 287 -8.63 12.76 0.51
N PRO A 288 -8.50 11.73 -0.33
CA PRO A 288 -9.40 11.55 -1.46
C PRO A 288 -10.85 11.33 -1.04
N MET A 289 -11.10 10.70 0.11
CA MET A 289 -12.44 10.52 0.63
C MET A 289 -13.08 11.85 1.05
N VAL A 290 -12.36 12.70 1.78
CA VAL A 290 -12.86 14.02 2.22
C VAL A 290 -13.13 14.92 1.03
N GLY A 291 -12.18 15.07 0.12
CA GLY A 291 -12.34 15.90 -1.07
C GLY A 291 -13.46 15.41 -1.99
N GLY A 292 -13.50 14.11 -2.24
CA GLY A 292 -14.51 13.50 -3.10
C GLY A 292 -15.91 13.48 -2.50
N MET A 293 -16.05 13.42 -1.17
CA MET A 293 -17.34 13.48 -0.50
C MET A 293 -18.02 14.83 -0.72
N ILE A 294 -17.28 15.93 -0.71
CA ILE A 294 -17.82 17.27 -0.98
C ILE A 294 -18.41 17.34 -2.39
N THR A 295 -17.67 16.87 -3.39
CA THR A 295 -18.16 16.85 -4.78
C THR A 295 -19.27 15.84 -4.99
N ALA A 296 -19.22 14.67 -4.35
CA ALA A 296 -20.29 13.68 -4.38
C ALA A 296 -21.61 14.24 -3.84
N LEU A 297 -21.56 15.03 -2.76
CA LEU A 297 -22.73 15.74 -2.23
C LEU A 297 -23.34 16.70 -3.25
N ILE A 298 -22.51 17.56 -3.82
CA ILE A 298 -22.95 18.53 -4.83
C ILE A 298 -23.58 17.80 -6.02
N MET A 299 -22.95 16.75 -6.50
CA MET A 299 -23.44 15.95 -7.63
C MET A 299 -24.77 15.26 -7.30
N THR A 300 -24.89 14.66 -6.13
CA THR A 300 -26.09 13.92 -5.75
C THR A 300 -27.27 14.85 -5.40
N LEU A 301 -27.00 15.98 -4.76
CA LEU A 301 -28.09 16.89 -4.32
C LEU A 301 -28.54 17.85 -5.42
N LEU A 302 -27.66 18.26 -6.33
CA LEU A 302 -27.97 19.26 -7.35
C LEU A 302 -28.06 18.64 -8.75
N VAL A 303 -27.03 17.93 -9.17
CA VAL A 303 -26.93 17.45 -10.56
C VAL A 303 -27.86 16.26 -10.82
N LEU A 304 -27.86 15.27 -9.93
CA LEU A 304 -28.66 14.06 -10.11
C LEU A 304 -30.18 14.34 -10.24
N PRO A 305 -30.81 15.18 -9.40
CA PRO A 305 -32.24 15.55 -9.55
C PRO A 305 -32.51 16.29 -10.87
N VAL A 306 -31.59 17.15 -11.32
CA VAL A 306 -31.73 17.86 -12.61
C VAL A 306 -31.67 16.91 -13.79
N VAL A 307 -30.66 16.00 -13.79
CA VAL A 307 -30.53 14.97 -14.85
C VAL A 307 -31.76 14.04 -14.87
N TYR A 308 -32.24 13.64 -13.69
CA TYR A 308 -33.44 12.85 -13.55
C TYR A 308 -34.68 13.58 -14.09
N PHE A 309 -34.83 14.88 -13.78
CA PHE A 309 -35.91 15.73 -14.29
C PHE A 309 -35.87 15.81 -15.81
N LEU A 310 -34.73 16.08 -16.41
CA LEU A 310 -34.57 16.20 -17.87
C LEU A 310 -34.91 14.87 -18.55
N TRP A 311 -34.52 13.73 -17.97
CA TRP A 311 -34.83 12.42 -18.46
C TRP A 311 -36.34 12.13 -18.40
N ARG A 312 -36.99 12.36 -17.24
CA ARG A 312 -38.41 12.11 -17.05
C ARG A 312 -39.31 13.06 -17.83
N LYS A 313 -38.87 14.30 -18.07
CA LYS A 313 -39.58 15.28 -18.89
C LYS A 313 -39.87 14.75 -20.30
N GLN A 314 -38.99 13.93 -20.86
CA GLN A 314 -39.20 13.33 -22.16
C GLN A 314 -40.36 12.32 -22.20
N SER A 315 -40.76 11.81 -21.04
CA SER A 315 -41.85 10.85 -20.89
C SER A 315 -43.25 11.50 -20.68
N ILE A 316 -43.29 12.84 -20.58
CA ILE A 316 -44.54 13.59 -20.46
C ILE A 316 -45.02 13.99 -21.84
N PRO A 317 -46.28 13.66 -22.22
CA PRO A 317 -46.82 14.11 -23.49
C PRO A 317 -46.86 15.66 -23.54
N LYS A 318 -46.44 16.21 -24.67
CA LYS A 318 -46.52 17.64 -24.94
C LYS A 318 -47.95 18.13 -24.98
#